data_d4974855913768f7d45a296059752c88
#
_entry.id   d4974855913768f7d45a296059752c88
#
_cell.length_a   1.000
_cell.length_b   1.000
_cell.length_c   1.000
_cell.angle_alpha   90.00
_cell.angle_beta   90.00
_cell.angle_gamma   90.00
#
_symmetry.space_group_name_H-M   'P 1'
#
loop_
_entity.id
_entity.type
_entity.pdbx_description
1 polymer ?
#
loop_
_entity_poly.entity_id
_entity_poly.type
_entity_poly.pdbx_seq_one_letter_code
_entity_poly.pdbx_strand_id
1 'polypeptide(L)'
;GDNPIYVTFDLDCLDPTVAPGVANIEPAYKGFNMDEARKLIQCLKGKNVIGGDVACLMPTKDSPNQITAMVAASIMFEIICLISVYRNK
;
A
#
# COMPACT_ATOMS: atom_id res chain seq x y z
N GLY A 1 -17.70 7.34 -12.17
CA GLY A 1 -17.48 8.72 -12.57
C GLY A 1 -16.02 9.12 -12.58
N ASP A 2 -15.79 10.35 -12.94
CA ASP A 2 -14.44 10.89 -13.06
C ASP A 2 -14.04 11.75 -11.86
N ASN A 3 -14.74 11.62 -10.74
CA ASN A 3 -14.36 12.33 -9.52
C ASN A 3 -12.97 11.93 -9.10
N PRO A 4 -12.13 12.90 -8.72
CA PRO A 4 -10.75 12.59 -8.34
C PRO A 4 -10.68 11.77 -7.05
N ILE A 5 -9.75 10.82 -7.04
CA ILE A 5 -9.52 9.92 -5.91
C ILE A 5 -8.07 10.09 -5.46
N TYR A 6 -7.88 10.27 -4.15
CA TYR A 6 -6.58 10.22 -3.52
C TYR A 6 -6.50 8.97 -2.66
N VAL A 7 -5.48 8.14 -2.87
CA VAL A 7 -5.34 6.85 -2.19
C VAL A 7 -4.37 6.98 -1.03
N THR A 8 -4.84 6.70 0.18
CA THR A 8 -3.97 6.58 1.35
C THR A 8 -3.91 5.12 1.75
N PHE A 9 -2.71 4.57 1.79
CA PHE A 9 -2.50 3.18 2.20
C PHE A 9 -1.70 3.14 3.49
N ASP A 10 -2.31 2.56 4.54
CA ASP A 10 -1.67 2.40 5.83
C ASP A 10 -1.05 1.02 5.93
N LEU A 11 0.26 0.96 6.16
CA LEU A 11 0.99 -0.32 6.25
C LEU A 11 0.52 -1.19 7.41
N ASP A 12 -0.14 -0.60 8.42
CA ASP A 12 -0.69 -1.35 9.55
C ASP A 12 -1.79 -2.32 9.15
N CYS A 13 -2.42 -2.11 7.98
CA CYS A 13 -3.46 -3.02 7.52
C CYS A 13 -2.90 -4.35 7.00
N LEU A 14 -1.58 -4.42 6.78
CA LEU A 14 -0.92 -5.63 6.35
C LEU A 14 -0.61 -6.52 7.56
N ASP A 15 -0.56 -7.82 7.30
CA ASP A 15 -0.18 -8.79 8.33
C ASP A 15 1.24 -8.46 8.81
N PRO A 16 1.51 -8.53 10.14
CA PRO A 16 2.86 -8.25 10.66
C PRO A 16 3.95 -9.17 10.10
N THR A 17 3.59 -10.34 9.59
CA THR A 17 4.56 -11.23 8.92
C THR A 17 4.99 -10.69 7.57
N VAL A 18 4.16 -9.82 6.97
CA VAL A 18 4.43 -9.16 5.68
C VAL A 18 5.13 -7.83 5.89
N ALA A 19 4.64 -7.05 6.85
CA ALA A 19 5.13 -5.69 7.08
C ALA A 19 5.34 -5.46 8.58
N PRO A 20 6.46 -5.93 9.15
CA PRO A 20 6.73 -5.78 10.59
C PRO A 20 7.21 -4.37 10.97
N GLY A 21 7.70 -3.58 10.03
CA GLY A 21 8.29 -2.26 10.30
C GLY A 21 7.26 -1.16 10.43
N VAL A 22 6.31 -1.32 11.34
CA VAL A 22 5.25 -0.36 11.60
C VAL A 22 5.20 -0.02 13.09
N ALA A 23 4.66 1.15 13.41
CA ALA A 23 4.63 1.62 14.80
C ALA A 23 3.72 0.76 15.68
N ASN A 24 2.56 0.38 15.16
CA ASN A 24 1.53 -0.35 15.91
C ASN A 24 1.25 -1.68 15.23
N ILE A 25 1.93 -2.72 15.70
CA ILE A 25 1.69 -4.08 15.23
C ILE A 25 0.41 -4.61 15.88
N GLU A 26 -0.48 -5.18 15.06
CA GLU A 26 -1.74 -5.76 15.51
C GLU A 26 -1.69 -7.29 15.42
N PRO A 27 -0.93 -7.95 16.30
CA PRO A 27 -0.67 -9.39 16.13
C PRO A 27 -1.88 -10.28 16.40
N ALA A 28 -2.90 -9.74 17.07
CA ALA A 28 -4.11 -10.50 17.39
C ALA A 28 -5.04 -10.66 16.20
N TYR A 29 -4.84 -9.88 15.16
CA TYR A 29 -5.70 -9.88 13.98
C TYR A 29 -4.89 -10.23 12.74
N LYS A 30 -5.50 -11.01 11.85
CA LYS A 30 -4.92 -11.23 10.54
C LYS A 30 -5.05 -9.96 9.72
N GLY A 31 -3.92 -9.47 9.24
CA GLY A 31 -3.92 -8.40 8.24
C GLY A 31 -3.93 -8.96 6.83
N PHE A 32 -3.98 -8.06 5.86
CA PHE A 32 -3.89 -8.45 4.46
C PHE A 32 -2.48 -8.96 4.13
N ASN A 33 -2.40 -10.00 3.30
CA ASN A 33 -1.13 -10.32 2.66
C ASN A 33 -0.94 -9.43 1.42
N MET A 34 0.24 -9.52 0.79
CA MET A 34 0.54 -8.65 -0.36
C MET A 34 -0.38 -8.88 -1.54
N ASP A 35 -0.76 -10.13 -1.79
CA ASP A 35 -1.64 -10.44 -2.90
C ASP A 35 -3.03 -9.81 -2.70
N GLU A 36 -3.55 -9.91 -1.49
CA GLU A 36 -4.84 -9.30 -1.14
C GLU A 36 -4.78 -7.78 -1.25
N ALA A 37 -3.72 -7.18 -0.73
CA ALA A 37 -3.54 -5.72 -0.76
C ALA A 37 -3.44 -5.21 -2.21
N ARG A 38 -2.67 -5.90 -3.05
CA ARG A 38 -2.54 -5.53 -4.45
C ARG A 38 -3.87 -5.62 -5.19
N LYS A 39 -4.65 -6.66 -4.92
CA LYS A 39 -5.97 -6.81 -5.55
C LYS A 39 -6.93 -5.71 -5.14
N LEU A 40 -6.90 -5.31 -3.86
CA LEU A 40 -7.70 -4.19 -3.39
C LEU A 40 -7.35 -2.89 -4.12
N ILE A 41 -6.06 -2.60 -4.25
CA ILE A 41 -5.60 -1.40 -4.95
C ILE A 41 -6.00 -1.47 -6.43
N GLN A 42 -5.82 -2.62 -7.05
CA GLN A 42 -6.15 -2.81 -8.48
C GLN A 42 -7.63 -2.70 -8.78
N CYS A 43 -8.51 -2.80 -7.76
CA CYS A 43 -9.93 -2.54 -7.93
C CYS A 43 -10.20 -1.09 -8.37
N LEU A 44 -9.27 -0.19 -8.16
CA LEU A 44 -9.38 1.21 -8.57
C LEU A 44 -8.94 1.45 -10.03
N LYS A 45 -8.54 0.40 -10.74
CA LYS A 45 -8.13 0.52 -12.13
C LYS A 45 -9.23 1.14 -12.97
N GLY A 46 -8.88 2.16 -13.74
CA GLY A 46 -9.84 2.89 -14.56
C GLY A 46 -10.50 4.06 -13.84
N LYS A 47 -10.29 4.20 -12.53
CA LYS A 47 -10.78 5.36 -11.78
C LYS A 47 -9.79 6.50 -11.85
N ASN A 48 -10.28 7.72 -11.63
CA ASN A 48 -9.45 8.93 -11.69
C ASN A 48 -8.59 9.09 -10.43
N VAL A 49 -7.58 8.25 -10.29
CA VAL A 49 -6.63 8.35 -9.19
C VAL A 49 -5.62 9.45 -9.51
N ILE A 50 -5.57 10.48 -8.67
CA ILE A 50 -4.75 11.67 -8.90
C ILE A 50 -3.49 11.70 -8.03
N GLY A 51 -3.42 10.88 -7.00
CA GLY A 51 -2.27 10.83 -6.12
C GLY A 51 -2.48 9.79 -5.04
N GLY A 52 -1.48 9.66 -4.20
CA GLY A 52 -1.58 8.75 -3.07
C GLY A 52 -0.39 8.86 -2.15
N ASP A 53 -0.50 8.18 -1.01
CA ASP A 53 0.62 8.04 -0.09
C ASP A 53 0.60 6.66 0.56
N VAL A 54 1.74 6.29 1.11
CA VAL A 54 1.89 5.09 1.93
C VAL A 54 2.39 5.55 3.29
N ALA A 55 1.63 5.23 4.33
CA ALA A 55 1.85 5.77 5.66
C ALA A 55 2.31 4.68 6.64
N CYS A 56 2.85 5.14 7.76
CA CYS A 56 3.15 4.33 8.96
C CYS A 56 4.36 3.42 8.83
N LEU A 57 5.27 3.68 7.90
CA LEU A 57 6.55 2.99 7.87
C LEU A 57 7.40 3.46 9.06
N MET A 58 7.93 2.50 9.80
CA MET A 58 8.84 2.75 10.93
C MET A 58 10.16 2.02 10.64
N PRO A 59 11.13 2.69 9.99
CA PRO A 59 12.35 2.02 9.54
C PRO A 59 13.15 1.36 10.66
N THR A 60 13.11 1.93 11.87
CA THR A 60 13.83 1.39 13.02
C THR A 60 13.25 0.08 13.52
N LYS A 61 12.02 -0.24 13.14
CA LYS A 61 11.35 -1.50 13.52
C LYS A 61 11.30 -2.51 12.37
N ASP A 62 11.86 -2.16 11.23
CA ASP A 62 11.88 -3.04 10.08
C ASP A 62 12.91 -4.15 10.28
N SER A 63 12.77 -5.22 9.49
CA SER A 63 13.73 -6.30 9.48
C SER A 63 15.07 -5.83 8.91
N PRO A 64 16.19 -6.56 9.18
CA PRO A 64 17.49 -6.15 8.66
C PRO A 64 17.56 -5.99 7.14
N ASN A 65 16.75 -6.73 6.39
CA ASN A 65 16.70 -6.63 4.94
C ASN A 65 15.67 -5.60 4.46
N GLN A 66 15.06 -4.85 5.39
CA GLN A 66 14.15 -3.75 5.08
C GLN A 66 12.93 -4.17 4.26
N ILE A 67 12.34 -5.33 4.61
CA ILE A 67 11.21 -5.88 3.87
C ILE A 67 10.01 -4.93 3.85
N THR A 68 9.74 -4.24 4.97
CA THR A 68 8.59 -3.32 5.03
C THR A 68 8.79 -2.12 4.12
N ALA A 69 10.01 -1.59 4.06
CA ALA A 69 10.33 -0.49 3.14
C ALA A 69 10.11 -0.93 1.69
N MET A 70 10.50 -2.16 1.33
CA MET A 70 10.29 -2.71 -0.01
C MET A 70 8.81 -2.91 -0.30
N VAL A 71 8.05 -3.35 0.70
CA VAL A 71 6.59 -3.48 0.58
C VAL A 71 5.97 -2.10 0.33
N ALA A 72 6.39 -1.09 1.09
CA ALA A 72 5.90 0.28 0.90
C ALA A 72 6.17 0.78 -0.51
N ALA A 73 7.36 0.53 -1.03
CA ALA A 73 7.72 0.91 -2.40
C ALA A 73 6.85 0.19 -3.44
N SER A 74 6.56 -1.09 -3.22
CA SER A 74 5.69 -1.87 -4.11
C SER A 74 4.27 -1.33 -4.14
N ILE A 75 3.73 -0.96 -2.98
CA ILE A 75 2.40 -0.35 -2.88
C ILE A 75 2.38 0.99 -3.62
N MET A 76 3.40 1.81 -3.41
CA MET A 76 3.51 3.10 -4.10
C MET A 76 3.56 2.91 -5.61
N PHE A 77 4.29 1.90 -6.08
CA PHE A 77 4.35 1.58 -7.50
C PHE A 77 2.96 1.24 -8.06
N GLU A 78 2.16 0.45 -7.32
CA GLU A 78 0.80 0.12 -7.73
C GLU A 78 -0.06 1.37 -7.85
N ILE A 79 0.07 2.32 -6.93
CA ILE A 79 -0.66 3.58 -6.97
C ILE A 79 -0.26 4.40 -8.20
N ILE A 80 1.04 4.47 -8.49
CA ILE A 80 1.55 5.18 -9.67
C ILE A 80 1.00 4.56 -10.94
N CYS A 81 0.93 3.24 -11.00
CA CYS A 81 0.35 2.54 -12.15
C CYS A 81 -1.13 2.90 -12.34
N LEU A 82 -1.89 3.03 -11.27
CA LEU A 82 -3.30 3.44 -11.37
C LEU A 82 -3.44 4.82 -11.98
N ILE A 83 -2.58 5.75 -11.57
CA ILE A 83 -2.56 7.11 -12.12
C ILE A 83 -2.24 7.07 -13.61
N SER A 84 -1.22 6.31 -13.97
CA SER A 84 -0.77 6.19 -15.36
C SER A 84 -1.86 5.59 -16.26
N VAL A 85 -2.50 4.52 -15.80
CA VAL A 85 -3.57 3.85 -16.56
C VAL A 85 -4.70 4.82 -16.87
N TYR A 86 -5.14 5.58 -15.88
CA TYR A 86 -6.24 6.53 -16.09
C TYR A 86 -5.85 7.64 -17.07
N ARG A 87 -4.64 8.19 -16.91
CA ARG A 87 -4.18 9.32 -17.74
C ARG A 87 -3.92 8.94 -19.18
N ASN A 88 -3.70 7.67 -19.45
CA ASN A 88 -3.38 7.17 -20.79
C ASN A 88 -4.55 6.46 -21.49
N LYS A 89 -5.75 6.58 -20.94
CA LYS A 89 -6.94 5.97 -21.58
C LYS A 89 -7.53 6.86 -22.67
#